data_b4f46a28d6ad57f7ff77a077412622f3
#
_entry.id   b4f46a28d6ad57f7ff77a077412622f3
#
_cell.length_a   1.000
_cell.length_b   1.000
_cell.length_c   1.000
_cell.angle_alpha   90.00
_cell.angle_beta   90.00
_cell.angle_gamma   90.00
#
_symmetry.space_group_name_H-M   'P 1'
#
loop_
_entity.id
_entity.type
_entity.pdbx_description
1 polymer ?
#
loop_
_entity_poly.entity_id
_entity_poly.type
_entity_poly.pdbx_seq_one_letter_code
_entity_poly.pdbx_strand_id
1 'polypeptide(L)'
;DVDRSRGLGDVYKRQAMRCSIYSCERSMAVMEEFARAEIPKGGVTEDDVWAVLHAENIKRGGEWIETRLLTSGPRTNPWFQECGPRIISENEILAFDTDLIGPYGICADLSRTWWIGDSLAPANMRESYAEAVEHIRYNTRLLKPGLHMEDLTHSLHVLQDKYQALKYSSPMHGVGMCDEWPLIAYPDRLVKNAFDAVLEPGLTLCVEALVGEVNGDHMVKLEDQGVVTNNGYETISTYPLDERLFSN
;
A
#
# COMPACT_ATOMS: atom_id res chain seq x y z
N ASP A 1 38.42 -3.45 3.94
CA ASP A 1 37.92 -2.07 4.10
C ASP A 1 36.70 -1.75 3.23
N VAL A 2 36.50 -2.40 2.09
CA VAL A 2 35.32 -2.26 1.25
C VAL A 2 34.04 -2.80 1.94
N ASP A 3 34.18 -3.78 2.79
CA ASP A 3 33.05 -4.44 3.49
C ASP A 3 32.47 -3.59 4.63
N ARG A 4 33.29 -2.77 5.29
CA ARG A 4 32.83 -1.86 6.36
C ARG A 4 32.06 -0.66 5.81
N SER A 5 32.38 -0.17 4.62
CA SER A 5 31.65 0.92 3.99
C SER A 5 30.26 0.49 3.49
N ARG A 6 30.10 -0.77 3.06
CA ARG A 6 28.80 -1.34 2.70
C ARG A 6 27.90 -1.46 3.92
N GLY A 7 28.41 -1.95 5.06
CA GLY A 7 27.61 -2.10 6.28
C GLY A 7 27.09 -0.77 6.85
N LEU A 8 27.87 0.30 6.81
CA LEU A 8 27.42 1.64 7.24
C LEU A 8 26.38 2.22 6.27
N GLY A 9 26.59 2.07 4.96
CA GLY A 9 25.62 2.51 3.95
C GLY A 9 24.24 1.87 4.15
N ASP A 10 24.19 0.58 4.45
CA ASP A 10 22.93 -0.13 4.68
C ASP A 10 22.22 0.32 5.96
N VAL A 11 22.97 0.63 7.02
CA VAL A 11 22.40 1.19 8.25
C VAL A 11 21.71 2.54 7.99
N TYR A 12 22.39 3.45 7.30
CA TYR A 12 21.82 4.77 6.99
C TYR A 12 20.62 4.69 6.04
N LYS A 13 20.67 3.84 5.02
CA LYS A 13 19.53 3.60 4.10
C LYS A 13 18.30 3.10 4.85
N ARG A 14 18.49 2.10 5.72
CA ARG A 14 17.37 1.57 6.55
C ARG A 14 16.83 2.61 7.53
N GLN A 15 17.69 3.48 8.09
CA GLN A 15 17.25 4.58 8.94
C GLN A 15 16.43 5.61 8.16
N ALA A 16 16.90 6.03 6.99
CA ALA A 16 16.19 6.97 6.13
C ALA A 16 14.82 6.40 5.69
N MET A 17 14.78 5.12 5.28
CA MET A 17 13.55 4.40 4.96
C MET A 17 12.58 4.39 6.14
N ARG A 18 13.04 4.03 7.33
CA ARG A 18 12.22 4.04 8.54
C ARG A 18 11.71 5.43 8.90
N CYS A 19 12.50 6.49 8.67
CA CYS A 19 12.05 7.86 8.87
C CYS A 19 10.92 8.23 7.89
N SER A 20 11.04 7.82 6.63
CA SER A 20 10.00 8.06 5.63
C SER A 20 8.71 7.31 5.96
N ILE A 21 8.80 6.00 6.23
CA ILE A 21 7.63 5.18 6.63
C ILE A 21 6.99 5.74 7.89
N TYR A 22 7.77 6.10 8.91
CA TYR A 22 7.24 6.71 10.13
C TYR A 22 6.50 8.02 9.85
N SER A 23 7.07 8.88 8.98
CA SER A 23 6.41 10.11 8.56
C SER A 23 5.08 9.83 7.86
N CYS A 24 5.08 8.86 6.93
CA CYS A 24 3.88 8.41 6.22
C CYS A 24 2.82 7.92 7.20
N GLU A 25 3.14 6.96 8.05
CA GLU A 25 2.20 6.38 9.04
C GLU A 25 1.64 7.43 10.01
N ARG A 26 2.46 8.39 10.44
CA ARG A 26 2.00 9.50 11.30
C ARG A 26 1.08 10.47 10.56
N SER A 27 1.32 10.68 9.25
CA SER A 27 0.45 11.49 8.41
C SER A 27 -0.88 10.79 8.15
N MET A 28 -0.85 9.48 7.88
CA MET A 28 -2.04 8.63 7.77
C MET A 28 -2.87 8.63 9.06
N ALA A 29 -2.22 8.56 10.23
CA ALA A 29 -2.93 8.58 11.51
C ALA A 29 -3.72 9.89 11.73
N VAL A 30 -3.14 11.04 11.37
CA VAL A 30 -3.85 12.33 11.46
C VAL A 30 -4.96 12.41 10.41
N MET A 31 -4.72 11.88 9.21
CA MET A 31 -5.75 11.80 8.16
C MET A 31 -6.92 10.91 8.60
N GLU A 32 -6.65 9.76 9.23
CA GLU A 32 -7.69 8.88 9.76
C GLU A 32 -8.48 9.54 10.89
N GLU A 33 -7.79 10.19 11.83
CA GLU A 33 -8.44 10.94 12.91
C GLU A 33 -9.37 12.02 12.35
N PHE A 34 -8.90 12.80 11.37
CA PHE A 34 -9.72 13.80 10.68
C PHE A 34 -10.93 13.17 9.99
N ALA A 35 -10.72 12.12 9.20
CA ALA A 35 -11.80 11.46 8.47
C ALA A 35 -12.89 10.94 9.43
N ARG A 36 -12.50 10.25 10.49
CA ARG A 36 -13.45 9.69 11.48
C ARG A 36 -14.17 10.76 12.30
N ALA A 37 -13.53 11.91 12.56
CA ALA A 37 -14.12 12.99 13.34
C ALA A 37 -15.03 13.91 12.52
N GLU A 38 -14.70 14.16 11.26
CA GLU A 38 -15.35 15.20 10.46
C GLU A 38 -16.37 14.66 9.46
N ILE A 39 -16.13 13.49 8.85
CA ILE A 39 -17.08 12.91 7.88
C ILE A 39 -18.48 12.72 8.46
N PRO A 40 -18.68 12.22 9.69
CA PRO A 40 -20.01 12.08 10.28
C PRO A 40 -20.76 13.41 10.48
N LYS A 41 -20.05 14.53 10.51
CA LYS A 41 -20.68 15.87 10.62
C LYS A 41 -21.21 16.37 9.26
N GLY A 42 -20.81 15.71 8.17
CA GLY A 42 -21.20 16.04 6.81
C GLY A 42 -20.35 17.13 6.15
N GLY A 43 -20.34 17.10 4.81
CA GLY A 43 -19.70 18.14 3.99
C GLY A 43 -18.21 17.93 3.69
N VAL A 44 -17.57 16.90 4.25
CA VAL A 44 -16.16 16.59 3.97
C VAL A 44 -16.03 15.91 2.62
N THR A 45 -15.14 16.42 1.79
CA THR A 45 -14.84 15.86 0.46
C THR A 45 -13.62 14.94 0.51
N GLU A 46 -13.43 14.16 -0.57
CA GLU A 46 -12.22 13.37 -0.75
C GLU A 46 -10.97 14.26 -0.80
N ASP A 47 -11.08 15.44 -1.45
CA ASP A 47 -10.00 16.45 -1.49
C ASP A 47 -9.62 16.95 -0.09
N ASP A 48 -10.60 17.16 0.81
CA ASP A 48 -10.33 17.60 2.18
C ASP A 48 -9.53 16.56 2.96
N VAL A 49 -9.89 15.28 2.82
CA VAL A 49 -9.18 14.18 3.49
C VAL A 49 -7.75 14.05 2.96
N TRP A 50 -7.57 14.10 1.62
CA TRP A 50 -6.26 14.01 0.98
C TRP A 50 -5.35 15.18 1.35
N ALA A 51 -5.91 16.39 1.45
CA ALA A 51 -5.16 17.59 1.84
C ALA A 51 -4.52 17.44 3.22
N VAL A 52 -5.15 16.70 4.14
CA VAL A 52 -4.57 16.40 5.47
C VAL A 52 -3.30 15.58 5.33
N LEU A 53 -3.31 14.50 4.54
CA LEU A 53 -2.13 13.66 4.31
C LEU A 53 -0.97 14.50 3.76
N HIS A 54 -1.24 15.32 2.76
CA HIS A 54 -0.24 16.17 2.11
C HIS A 54 0.36 17.21 3.09
N ALA A 55 -0.49 17.91 3.84
CA ALA A 55 -0.05 18.87 4.84
C ALA A 55 0.80 18.22 5.94
N GLU A 56 0.41 17.03 6.39
CA GLU A 56 1.11 16.31 7.43
C GLU A 56 2.45 15.73 6.96
N ASN A 57 2.55 15.29 5.69
CA ASN A 57 3.82 14.91 5.08
C ASN A 57 4.81 16.08 5.08
N ILE A 58 4.39 17.25 4.59
CA ILE A 58 5.23 18.48 4.56
C ILE A 58 5.67 18.88 5.97
N LYS A 59 4.78 18.87 6.96
CA LYS A 59 5.11 19.19 8.36
C LYS A 59 6.18 18.29 8.96
N ARG A 60 6.33 17.07 8.46
CA ARG A 60 7.31 16.08 8.92
C ARG A 60 8.58 16.03 8.07
N GLY A 61 8.75 17.00 7.17
CA GLY A 61 9.93 17.10 6.31
C GLY A 61 9.86 16.27 5.03
N GLY A 62 8.68 15.75 4.68
CA GLY A 62 8.43 15.16 3.39
C GLY A 62 8.35 16.20 2.27
N GLU A 63 8.45 15.76 1.04
CA GLU A 63 8.59 16.64 -0.12
C GLU A 63 7.33 16.68 -0.99
N TRP A 64 6.85 15.52 -1.44
CA TRP A 64 5.77 15.41 -2.41
C TRP A 64 4.93 14.14 -2.18
N ILE A 65 3.81 14.05 -2.87
CA ILE A 65 3.01 12.84 -3.07
C ILE A 65 2.77 12.74 -4.56
N GLU A 66 3.14 11.61 -5.19
CA GLU A 66 3.17 11.48 -6.65
C GLU A 66 1.78 11.47 -7.27
N THR A 67 0.80 10.93 -6.56
CA THR A 67 -0.59 10.81 -7.00
C THR A 67 -1.54 11.47 -6.02
N ARG A 68 -2.84 11.33 -6.25
CA ARG A 68 -3.90 11.68 -5.31
C ARG A 68 -4.91 10.53 -5.21
N LEU A 69 -4.40 9.30 -5.14
CA LEU A 69 -5.19 8.09 -5.13
C LEU A 69 -5.95 7.94 -3.79
N LEU A 70 -7.11 8.57 -3.72
CA LEU A 70 -8.07 8.40 -2.64
C LEU A 70 -9.48 8.49 -3.22
N THR A 71 -10.28 7.48 -2.94
CA THR A 71 -11.68 7.42 -3.34
C THR A 71 -12.57 6.84 -2.25
N SER A 72 -13.86 7.14 -2.33
CA SER A 72 -14.84 6.72 -1.32
C SER A 72 -16.07 6.08 -1.94
N GLY A 73 -16.68 5.17 -1.20
CA GLY A 73 -17.89 4.46 -1.59
C GLY A 73 -17.75 3.80 -2.98
N PRO A 74 -18.75 3.94 -3.88
CA PRO A 74 -18.72 3.29 -5.18
C PRO A 74 -17.61 3.79 -6.11
N ARG A 75 -16.96 4.94 -5.82
CA ARG A 75 -15.81 5.40 -6.60
C ARG A 75 -14.53 4.59 -6.34
N THR A 76 -14.49 3.75 -5.32
CA THR A 76 -13.36 2.82 -5.13
C THR A 76 -13.30 1.75 -6.22
N ASN A 77 -14.38 1.55 -6.97
CA ASN A 77 -14.43 0.60 -8.09
C ASN A 77 -14.94 1.29 -9.39
N PRO A 78 -14.16 1.35 -10.48
CA PRO A 78 -12.79 0.83 -10.60
C PRO A 78 -11.75 1.67 -9.86
N TRP A 79 -10.64 1.05 -9.47
CA TRP A 79 -9.48 1.72 -8.91
C TRP A 79 -8.80 2.68 -9.91
N PHE A 80 -7.77 3.40 -9.52
CA PHE A 80 -7.07 4.43 -10.28
C PHE A 80 -7.88 5.71 -10.54
N GLN A 81 -8.63 6.13 -9.56
CA GLN A 81 -9.29 7.43 -9.56
C GLN A 81 -8.66 8.31 -8.48
N GLU A 82 -8.30 9.52 -8.85
CA GLU A 82 -7.83 10.52 -7.89
C GLU A 82 -8.98 11.10 -7.06
N CYS A 83 -8.64 11.66 -5.89
CA CYS A 83 -9.60 12.36 -5.05
C CYS A 83 -10.24 13.55 -5.80
N GLY A 84 -11.41 13.93 -5.35
CA GLY A 84 -12.21 14.98 -5.96
C GLY A 84 -13.20 15.61 -4.98
N PRO A 85 -14.12 16.45 -5.50
CA PRO A 85 -15.08 17.18 -4.69
C PRO A 85 -16.27 16.33 -4.20
N ARG A 86 -16.21 14.98 -4.34
CA ARG A 86 -17.26 14.12 -3.80
C ARG A 86 -17.29 14.22 -2.28
N ILE A 87 -18.47 14.51 -1.75
CA ILE A 87 -18.70 14.48 -0.31
C ILE A 87 -18.77 13.00 0.13
N ILE A 88 -17.95 12.65 1.12
CA ILE A 88 -17.91 11.31 1.69
C ILE A 88 -19.07 11.15 2.66
N SER A 89 -19.73 10.01 2.62
CA SER A 89 -20.83 9.68 3.53
C SER A 89 -20.36 8.80 4.68
N GLU A 90 -21.06 8.87 5.79
CA GLU A 90 -20.95 7.88 6.84
C GLU A 90 -21.45 6.50 6.34
N ASN A 91 -20.88 5.43 6.87
CA ASN A 91 -21.16 4.05 6.49
C ASN A 91 -20.77 3.70 5.05
N GLU A 92 -19.65 4.20 4.60
CA GLU A 92 -19.04 3.79 3.34
C GLU A 92 -17.54 3.53 3.47
N ILE A 93 -16.99 2.87 2.47
CA ILE A 93 -15.57 2.53 2.36
C ILE A 93 -14.78 3.76 1.86
N LEU A 94 -13.58 3.92 2.37
CA LEU A 94 -12.58 4.89 1.92
C LEU A 94 -11.28 4.15 1.66
N ALA A 95 -10.80 4.16 0.43
CA ALA A 95 -9.56 3.50 0.02
C ALA A 95 -8.56 4.53 -0.52
N PHE A 96 -7.29 4.37 -0.21
CA PHE A 96 -6.23 5.27 -0.68
C PHE A 96 -4.88 4.57 -0.81
N ASP A 97 -4.02 5.20 -1.59
CA ASP A 97 -2.63 4.82 -1.83
C ASP A 97 -1.73 6.03 -1.63
N THR A 98 -0.57 5.86 -0.98
CA THR A 98 0.16 7.06 -0.54
C THR A 98 1.17 7.57 -1.55
N ASP A 99 1.88 6.75 -2.30
CA ASP A 99 2.93 7.16 -3.26
C ASP A 99 3.75 8.37 -2.74
N LEU A 100 4.19 8.31 -1.50
CA LEU A 100 4.63 9.48 -0.75
C LEU A 100 6.15 9.62 -0.77
N ILE A 101 6.65 10.78 -1.20
CA ILE A 101 8.05 11.15 -1.05
C ILE A 101 8.24 11.80 0.33
N GLY A 102 8.80 11.01 1.22
CA GLY A 102 9.01 11.40 2.61
C GLY A 102 10.32 12.16 2.85
N PRO A 103 10.74 12.30 4.12
CA PRO A 103 12.02 12.92 4.47
C PRO A 103 13.19 12.27 3.72
N TYR A 104 14.15 13.11 3.31
CA TYR A 104 15.35 12.73 2.55
C TYR A 104 15.08 12.26 1.11
N GLY A 105 13.92 12.54 0.54
CA GLY A 105 13.53 12.10 -0.80
C GLY A 105 13.38 10.58 -0.91
N ILE A 106 13.06 9.89 0.18
CA ILE A 106 12.84 8.45 0.20
C ILE A 106 11.34 8.17 0.11
N CYS A 107 10.96 7.37 -0.88
CA CYS A 107 9.56 6.97 -1.08
C CYS A 107 9.09 6.05 0.06
N ALA A 108 7.87 6.29 0.48
CA ALA A 108 7.11 5.42 1.39
C ALA A 108 5.74 5.19 0.79
N ASP A 109 5.46 3.95 0.49
CA ASP A 109 4.23 3.56 -0.17
C ASP A 109 3.44 2.58 0.68
N LEU A 110 2.25 3.02 1.07
CA LEU A 110 1.36 2.32 1.97
C LEU A 110 -0.09 2.55 1.55
N SER A 111 -0.81 1.50 1.33
CA SER A 111 -2.25 1.64 1.07
C SER A 111 -3.07 1.11 2.23
N ARG A 112 -4.15 1.79 2.51
CA ARG A 112 -5.17 1.32 3.45
C ARG A 112 -6.58 1.56 2.90
N THR A 113 -7.46 0.73 3.39
CA THR A 113 -8.90 0.87 3.17
C THR A 113 -9.57 0.92 4.52
N TRP A 114 -10.38 1.95 4.76
CA TRP A 114 -11.12 2.18 5.99
C TRP A 114 -12.62 2.09 5.80
N TRP A 115 -13.31 1.65 6.82
CA TRP A 115 -14.76 1.78 6.94
C TRP A 115 -15.08 3.03 7.77
N ILE A 116 -15.86 3.94 7.19
CA ILE A 116 -16.27 5.18 7.85
C ILE A 116 -17.64 4.96 8.50
N GLY A 117 -17.65 4.32 9.64
CA GLY A 117 -18.85 4.04 10.42
C GLY A 117 -18.54 3.34 11.74
N ASP A 118 -19.48 3.34 12.67
CA ASP A 118 -19.29 2.77 14.00
C ASP A 118 -19.53 1.25 14.05
N SER A 119 -20.31 0.72 13.11
CA SER A 119 -20.60 -0.72 13.00
C SER A 119 -19.55 -1.46 12.17
N LEU A 120 -19.58 -2.78 12.19
CA LEU A 120 -18.86 -3.59 11.21
C LEU A 120 -19.34 -3.28 9.79
N ALA A 121 -18.40 -3.26 8.86
CA ALA A 121 -18.70 -3.13 7.45
C ALA A 121 -19.56 -4.31 6.92
N PRO A 122 -20.27 -4.14 5.80
CA PRO A 122 -20.99 -5.23 5.13
C PRO A 122 -20.16 -6.48 4.89
N ALA A 123 -20.77 -7.64 4.90
CA ALA A 123 -20.08 -8.92 4.81
C ALA A 123 -19.25 -9.07 3.52
N ASN A 124 -19.77 -8.60 2.38
CA ASN A 124 -19.07 -8.61 1.10
C ASN A 124 -17.77 -7.76 1.12
N MET A 125 -17.81 -6.59 1.77
CA MET A 125 -16.62 -5.74 1.94
C MET A 125 -15.58 -6.39 2.84
N ARG A 126 -16.04 -7.04 3.93
CA ARG A 126 -15.14 -7.77 4.83
C ARG A 126 -14.53 -9.01 4.17
N GLU A 127 -15.27 -9.68 3.29
CA GLU A 127 -14.74 -10.80 2.50
C GLU A 127 -13.63 -10.33 1.54
N SER A 128 -13.86 -9.25 0.79
CA SER A 128 -12.83 -8.66 -0.07
C SER A 128 -11.61 -8.20 0.71
N TYR A 129 -11.81 -7.64 1.91
CA TYR A 129 -10.72 -7.20 2.78
C TYR A 129 -9.91 -8.38 3.31
N ALA A 130 -10.57 -9.46 3.72
CA ALA A 130 -9.89 -10.68 4.17
C ALA A 130 -9.05 -11.32 3.06
N GLU A 131 -9.57 -11.34 1.82
CA GLU A 131 -8.81 -11.80 0.64
C GLU A 131 -7.56 -10.94 0.41
N ALA A 132 -7.68 -9.61 0.50
CA ALA A 132 -6.54 -8.70 0.35
C ALA A 132 -5.48 -8.94 1.45
N VAL A 133 -5.90 -9.12 2.68
CA VAL A 133 -4.99 -9.44 3.81
C VAL A 133 -4.28 -10.76 3.59
N GLU A 134 -4.99 -11.82 3.18
CA GLU A 134 -4.34 -13.11 2.91
C GLU A 134 -3.38 -13.03 1.72
N HIS A 135 -3.73 -12.27 0.67
CA HIS A 135 -2.87 -12.01 -0.47
C HIS A 135 -1.52 -11.40 -0.02
N ILE A 136 -1.56 -10.32 0.78
CA ILE A 136 -0.34 -9.69 1.30
C ILE A 136 0.44 -10.68 2.18
N ARG A 137 -0.23 -11.34 3.11
CA ARG A 137 0.43 -12.31 4.02
C ARG A 137 1.08 -13.47 3.29
N TYR A 138 0.42 -14.01 2.28
CA TYR A 138 0.96 -15.09 1.46
C TYR A 138 2.20 -14.64 0.69
N ASN A 139 2.09 -13.53 -0.04
CA ASN A 139 3.14 -13.00 -0.88
C ASN A 139 4.36 -12.54 -0.06
N THR A 140 4.15 -11.93 1.09
CA THR A 140 5.22 -11.56 2.03
C THR A 140 6.05 -12.77 2.47
N ARG A 141 5.40 -13.93 2.73
CA ARG A 141 6.10 -15.17 3.12
C ARG A 141 6.98 -15.77 2.02
N LEU A 142 6.73 -15.42 0.77
CA LEU A 142 7.57 -15.88 -0.36
C LEU A 142 8.92 -15.15 -0.40
N LEU A 143 9.00 -13.92 0.12
CA LEU A 143 10.16 -13.05 -0.02
C LEU A 143 11.33 -13.54 0.81
N LYS A 144 12.42 -13.90 0.15
CA LYS A 144 13.68 -14.34 0.76
C LYS A 144 14.86 -14.03 -0.15
N PRO A 145 16.07 -13.84 0.40
CA PRO A 145 17.25 -13.60 -0.42
C PRO A 145 17.56 -14.82 -1.30
N GLY A 146 18.09 -14.55 -2.48
CA GLY A 146 18.47 -15.57 -3.46
C GLY A 146 17.36 -16.05 -4.39
N LEU A 147 16.13 -15.57 -4.22
CA LEU A 147 15.02 -15.89 -5.11
C LEU A 147 15.04 -14.97 -6.35
N HIS A 148 14.88 -15.54 -7.55
CA HIS A 148 14.68 -14.77 -8.77
C HIS A 148 13.27 -14.16 -8.82
N MET A 149 13.15 -12.95 -9.36
CA MET A 149 11.85 -12.28 -9.53
C MET A 149 10.92 -13.06 -10.46
N GLU A 150 11.47 -13.71 -11.51
CA GLU A 150 10.69 -14.58 -12.41
C GLU A 150 10.11 -15.79 -11.68
N ASP A 151 10.88 -16.45 -10.80
CA ASP A 151 10.38 -17.55 -9.97
C ASP A 151 9.30 -17.08 -8.99
N LEU A 152 9.47 -15.89 -8.45
CA LEU A 152 8.48 -15.26 -7.56
C LEU A 152 7.16 -14.99 -8.29
N THR A 153 7.20 -14.45 -9.51
CA THR A 153 6.03 -14.26 -10.38
C THR A 153 5.17 -15.51 -10.50
N HIS A 154 5.80 -16.67 -10.65
CA HIS A 154 5.08 -17.95 -10.79
C HIS A 154 4.61 -18.58 -9.47
N SER A 155 5.00 -17.99 -8.34
CA SER A 155 4.67 -18.47 -6.98
C SER A 155 3.63 -17.62 -6.26
N LEU A 156 3.19 -16.51 -6.86
CA LEU A 156 2.29 -15.53 -6.26
C LEU A 156 0.94 -16.13 -5.84
N HIS A 157 0.34 -15.55 -4.82
CA HIS A 157 -1.03 -15.88 -4.40
C HIS A 157 -2.02 -15.72 -5.56
N VAL A 158 -2.86 -16.70 -5.74
CA VAL A 158 -3.92 -16.70 -6.75
C VAL A 158 -5.21 -16.22 -6.08
N LEU A 159 -5.66 -15.02 -6.41
CA LEU A 159 -6.93 -14.50 -5.94
C LEU A 159 -8.10 -15.39 -6.37
N GLN A 160 -9.20 -15.35 -5.62
CA GLN A 160 -10.44 -16.04 -6.02
C GLN A 160 -10.92 -15.57 -7.40
N ASP A 161 -11.56 -16.46 -8.16
CA ASP A 161 -11.96 -16.21 -9.56
C ASP A 161 -12.74 -14.91 -9.76
N LYS A 162 -13.61 -14.57 -8.80
CA LYS A 162 -14.44 -13.36 -8.84
C LYS A 162 -13.63 -12.05 -8.80
N TYR A 163 -12.38 -12.09 -8.30
CA TYR A 163 -11.50 -10.94 -8.19
C TYR A 163 -10.42 -10.86 -9.29
N GLN A 164 -10.23 -11.93 -10.07
CA GLN A 164 -9.15 -12.01 -11.06
C GLN A 164 -9.18 -10.90 -12.12
N ALA A 165 -10.38 -10.47 -12.52
CA ALA A 165 -10.55 -9.52 -13.61
C ALA A 165 -10.04 -8.10 -13.28
N LEU A 166 -10.12 -7.69 -12.00
CA LEU A 166 -9.74 -6.36 -11.54
C LEU A 166 -8.49 -6.36 -10.66
N LYS A 167 -7.77 -7.49 -10.56
CA LYS A 167 -6.51 -7.53 -9.82
C LYS A 167 -5.50 -6.52 -10.35
N TYR A 168 -4.63 -6.05 -9.49
CA TYR A 168 -3.53 -5.19 -9.87
C TYR A 168 -2.60 -5.88 -10.88
N SER A 169 -1.82 -5.11 -11.62
CA SER A 169 -0.86 -5.68 -12.59
C SER A 169 0.39 -6.23 -11.89
N SER A 170 0.80 -5.61 -10.81
CA SER A 170 2.00 -5.91 -10.06
C SER A 170 1.67 -6.00 -8.57
N PRO A 171 1.70 -7.19 -7.96
CA PRO A 171 1.44 -7.35 -6.52
C PRO A 171 2.65 -7.02 -5.65
N MET A 172 3.79 -6.69 -6.24
CA MET A 172 4.99 -6.25 -5.55
C MET A 172 5.82 -5.36 -6.46
N HIS A 173 6.45 -4.35 -5.87
CA HIS A 173 7.40 -3.47 -6.57
C HIS A 173 8.50 -2.97 -5.64
N GLY A 174 9.57 -2.46 -6.23
CA GLY A 174 10.64 -1.81 -5.49
C GLY A 174 10.22 -0.41 -5.05
N VAL A 175 10.73 0.01 -3.89
CA VAL A 175 10.45 1.32 -3.30
C VAL A 175 11.68 1.86 -2.59
N GLY A 176 11.89 3.17 -2.62
CA GLY A 176 13.01 3.80 -1.94
C GLY A 176 13.46 5.09 -2.60
N MET A 177 14.51 5.05 -3.42
CA MET A 177 14.99 6.21 -4.20
C MET A 177 14.13 6.47 -5.45
N CYS A 178 13.30 5.54 -5.82
CA CYS A 178 12.21 5.66 -6.78
C CYS A 178 11.08 4.78 -6.29
N ASP A 179 9.90 4.98 -6.80
CA ASP A 179 8.76 4.12 -6.58
C ASP A 179 8.48 3.23 -7.80
N GLU A 180 7.67 2.20 -7.63
CA GLU A 180 7.20 1.29 -8.69
C GLU A 180 8.31 0.53 -9.46
N TRP A 181 9.54 0.46 -8.96
CA TRP A 181 10.62 -0.24 -9.66
C TRP A 181 11.58 -0.98 -8.72
N PRO A 182 11.94 -2.26 -9.04
CA PRO A 182 11.44 -3.10 -10.13
C PRO A 182 10.02 -3.63 -9.86
N LEU A 183 9.28 -3.98 -10.93
CA LEU A 183 7.96 -4.58 -10.85
C LEU A 183 8.04 -6.12 -10.83
N ILE A 184 7.27 -6.76 -9.96
CA ILE A 184 7.05 -8.20 -9.92
C ILE A 184 5.60 -8.45 -10.32
N ALA A 185 5.37 -8.69 -11.60
CA ALA A 185 4.05 -8.81 -12.20
C ALA A 185 3.43 -10.20 -11.99
N TYR A 186 2.11 -10.29 -12.11
CA TYR A 186 1.45 -11.59 -12.27
C TYR A 186 1.85 -12.27 -13.58
N PRO A 187 1.79 -13.62 -13.69
CA PRO A 187 2.20 -14.35 -14.89
C PRO A 187 1.50 -13.90 -16.17
N ASP A 188 0.21 -13.54 -16.08
CA ASP A 188 -0.60 -13.05 -17.20
C ASP A 188 -0.34 -11.58 -17.57
N ARG A 189 0.44 -10.88 -16.77
CA ARG A 189 0.87 -9.49 -16.99
C ARG A 189 2.35 -9.36 -17.29
N LEU A 190 3.10 -10.46 -17.23
CA LEU A 190 4.54 -10.45 -17.48
C LEU A 190 4.82 -10.12 -18.95
N VAL A 191 5.56 -9.03 -19.18
CA VAL A 191 5.97 -8.64 -20.52
C VAL A 191 7.23 -9.38 -20.95
N LYS A 192 7.36 -9.62 -22.26
CA LYS A 192 8.60 -10.21 -22.82
C LYS A 192 9.81 -9.33 -22.49
N ASN A 193 10.88 -9.95 -21.99
CA ASN A 193 12.09 -9.29 -21.52
C ASN A 193 11.83 -8.33 -20.33
N ALA A 194 10.88 -8.67 -19.44
CA ALA A 194 10.75 -8.00 -18.16
C ALA A 194 12.10 -8.02 -17.42
N PHE A 195 12.33 -6.99 -16.61
CA PHE A 195 13.50 -6.96 -15.76
C PHE A 195 13.46 -8.15 -14.79
N ASP A 196 14.54 -8.92 -14.76
CA ASP A 196 14.72 -10.00 -13.80
C ASP A 196 15.97 -9.76 -12.97
N ALA A 197 15.88 -10.02 -11.67
CA ALA A 197 16.98 -9.92 -10.74
C ALA A 197 16.79 -10.91 -9.59
N VAL A 198 17.87 -11.16 -8.88
CA VAL A 198 17.83 -11.93 -7.63
C VAL A 198 17.52 -10.99 -6.48
N LEU A 199 16.63 -11.39 -5.58
CA LEU A 199 16.39 -10.66 -4.34
C LEU A 199 17.64 -10.69 -3.46
N GLU A 200 18.20 -9.53 -3.18
CA GLU A 200 19.38 -9.38 -2.32
C GLU A 200 19.01 -8.74 -0.97
N PRO A 201 19.73 -9.07 0.11
CA PRO A 201 19.57 -8.37 1.38
C PRO A 201 19.77 -6.85 1.21
N GLY A 202 18.86 -6.05 1.74
CA GLY A 202 18.84 -4.59 1.60
C GLY A 202 17.91 -4.09 0.50
N LEU A 203 17.40 -4.95 -0.39
CA LEU A 203 16.36 -4.58 -1.33
C LEU A 203 15.06 -4.27 -0.57
N THR A 204 14.45 -3.14 -0.86
CA THR A 204 13.17 -2.72 -0.29
C THR A 204 12.06 -2.93 -1.30
N LEU A 205 10.96 -3.48 -0.82
CA LEU A 205 9.80 -3.84 -1.65
C LEU A 205 8.51 -3.45 -0.93
N CYS A 206 7.53 -3.07 -1.71
CA CYS A 206 6.12 -3.08 -1.32
C CYS A 206 5.48 -4.41 -1.70
N VAL A 207 4.50 -4.82 -0.92
CA VAL A 207 3.62 -5.96 -1.19
C VAL A 207 2.19 -5.44 -1.10
N GLU A 208 1.47 -5.51 -2.19
CA GLU A 208 0.17 -4.86 -2.35
C GLU A 208 -0.93 -5.80 -2.84
N ALA A 209 -2.16 -5.44 -2.56
CA ALA A 209 -3.34 -6.16 -2.99
C ALA A 209 -4.44 -5.20 -3.43
N LEU A 210 -5.04 -5.48 -4.56
CA LEU A 210 -6.24 -4.81 -5.06
C LEU A 210 -7.33 -5.85 -5.29
N VAL A 211 -8.42 -5.76 -4.54
CA VAL A 211 -9.48 -6.78 -4.50
C VAL A 211 -10.85 -6.15 -4.67
N GLY A 212 -11.56 -6.55 -5.71
CA GLY A 212 -12.93 -6.14 -6.00
C GLY A 212 -13.52 -6.93 -7.16
N GLU A 213 -14.83 -6.92 -7.28
CA GLU A 213 -15.56 -7.63 -8.33
C GLU A 213 -15.93 -6.70 -9.49
N VAL A 214 -15.99 -7.25 -10.70
CA VAL A 214 -16.50 -6.49 -11.87
C VAL A 214 -17.94 -6.06 -11.61
N ASN A 215 -18.21 -4.77 -11.78
CA ASN A 215 -19.49 -4.13 -11.43
C ASN A 215 -19.86 -4.22 -9.94
N GLY A 216 -18.90 -4.52 -9.06
CA GLY A 216 -19.06 -4.42 -7.62
C GLY A 216 -19.16 -2.95 -7.16
N ASP A 217 -19.61 -2.77 -5.94
CA ASP A 217 -19.81 -1.46 -5.33
C ASP A 217 -18.60 -0.93 -4.55
N HIS A 218 -17.50 -1.70 -4.51
CA HIS A 218 -16.28 -1.34 -3.81
C HIS A 218 -15.04 -2.07 -4.35
N MET A 219 -13.88 -1.50 -4.06
CA MET A 219 -12.57 -2.19 -4.09
C MET A 219 -11.80 -1.94 -2.80
N VAL A 220 -11.00 -2.92 -2.42
CA VAL A 220 -10.06 -2.85 -1.30
C VAL A 220 -8.65 -2.72 -1.86
N LYS A 221 -7.90 -1.71 -1.42
CA LYS A 221 -6.46 -1.55 -1.68
C LYS A 221 -5.73 -1.61 -0.34
N LEU A 222 -4.77 -2.51 -0.24
CA LEU A 222 -3.88 -2.66 0.91
C LEU A 222 -2.45 -2.81 0.42
N GLU A 223 -1.51 -2.26 1.18
CA GLU A 223 -0.10 -2.33 0.88
C GLU A 223 0.77 -2.16 2.12
N ASP A 224 1.84 -2.93 2.18
CA ASP A 224 2.85 -2.87 3.23
C ASP A 224 4.26 -2.85 2.63
N GLN A 225 5.14 -2.04 3.22
CA GLN A 225 6.52 -1.86 2.81
C GLN A 225 7.49 -2.55 3.76
N GLY A 226 8.55 -3.14 3.21
CA GLY A 226 9.56 -3.79 4.00
C GLY A 226 10.89 -3.98 3.28
N VAL A 227 11.77 -4.79 3.85
CA VAL A 227 13.14 -5.01 3.36
C VAL A 227 13.51 -6.48 3.37
N VAL A 228 14.16 -6.93 2.30
CA VAL A 228 14.79 -8.26 2.25
C VAL A 228 15.96 -8.29 3.23
N THR A 229 16.01 -9.29 4.09
CA THR A 229 17.06 -9.51 5.08
C THR A 229 17.90 -10.74 4.71
N ASN A 230 18.95 -11.03 5.46
CA ASN A 230 19.73 -12.25 5.25
C ASN A 230 18.91 -13.54 5.46
N ASN A 231 17.78 -13.47 6.18
CA ASN A 231 17.02 -14.64 6.61
C ASN A 231 15.57 -14.66 6.06
N GLY A 232 15.17 -13.68 5.26
CA GLY A 232 13.80 -13.54 4.74
C GLY A 232 13.45 -12.09 4.46
N TYR A 233 12.24 -11.68 4.81
CA TYR A 233 11.73 -10.33 4.63
C TYR A 233 11.20 -9.78 5.96
N GLU A 234 11.50 -8.53 6.24
CA GLU A 234 11.03 -7.78 7.41
C GLU A 234 10.10 -6.68 6.94
N THR A 235 8.80 -6.78 7.23
CA THR A 235 7.85 -5.69 7.05
C THR A 235 8.23 -4.56 8.02
N ILE A 236 8.45 -3.36 7.51
CA ILE A 236 8.82 -2.18 8.31
C ILE A 236 7.59 -1.34 8.64
N SER A 237 6.61 -1.30 7.72
CA SER A 237 5.33 -0.64 7.97
C SER A 237 4.58 -1.34 9.10
N THR A 238 3.95 -0.54 9.95
CA THR A 238 3.25 -1.01 11.15
C THR A 238 1.84 -0.42 11.29
N TYR A 239 1.40 0.36 10.29
CA TYR A 239 0.06 0.97 10.33
C TYR A 239 -1.02 -0.10 10.38
N PRO A 240 -1.96 -0.03 11.34
CA PRO A 240 -2.91 -1.11 11.58
C PRO A 240 -3.91 -1.30 10.43
N LEU A 241 -4.46 -2.51 10.36
CA LEU A 241 -5.64 -2.82 9.56
C LEU A 241 -6.89 -2.28 10.27
N ASP A 242 -7.95 -1.95 9.50
CA ASP A 242 -9.22 -1.52 10.11
C ASP A 242 -10.00 -2.73 10.64
N GLU A 243 -10.17 -2.81 11.95
CA GLU A 243 -10.89 -3.88 12.65
C GLU A 243 -12.39 -3.98 12.26
N ARG A 244 -12.96 -2.91 11.72
CA ARG A 244 -14.34 -2.90 11.22
C ARG A 244 -14.50 -3.65 9.89
N LEU A 245 -13.40 -3.75 9.15
CA LEU A 245 -13.29 -4.51 7.90
C LEU A 245 -12.66 -5.89 8.13
N PHE A 246 -11.77 -6.02 9.12
CA PHE A 246 -11.03 -7.24 9.41
C PHE A 246 -11.04 -7.55 10.90
N SER A 247 -11.89 -8.47 11.30
CA SER A 247 -11.85 -9.08 12.64
C SER A 247 -11.14 -10.43 12.55
N ASN A 248 -10.05 -10.58 13.31
CA ASN A 248 -9.36 -11.87 13.48
C ASN A 248 -10.27 -12.94 14.08
#